data_f5986ec504165ecc74ac2cdcf590d852
#
_entry.id   f5986ec504165ecc74ac2cdcf590d852
#
_cell.length_a   1.000
_cell.length_b   1.000
_cell.length_c   1.000
_cell.angle_alpha   90.00
_cell.angle_beta   90.00
_cell.angle_gamma   90.00
#
_symmetry.space_group_name_H-M   'P 1'
#
loop_
_entity.id
_entity.type
_entity.pdbx_description
1 polymer ?
#
loop_
_entity_poly.entity_id
_entity_poly.type
_entity_poly.pdbx_seq_one_letter_code
_entity_poly.pdbx_strand_id
1 'polypeptide(L)'
;MRRAIFPGTFDPFTIGHSSVVSRALTFIDEIVIGIGINENKNTYFPLEKREQMIRDYYRNEPRIIVQSYDCLTIDFARQVDASLIIRGIRTVKDFEYEETIADINRKLTGIETILLFTEPELTC
;
A
#
# COMPACT_ATOMS: atom_id res chain seq x y z
N MET A 1 12.59 10.23 10.28
CA MET A 1 11.99 8.90 10.14
C MET A 1 11.34 8.76 8.78
N ARG A 2 11.61 7.65 8.09
CA ARG A 2 10.97 7.37 6.81
C ARG A 2 9.64 6.65 7.03
N ARG A 3 8.56 7.31 6.73
CA ARG A 3 7.22 6.73 6.78
C ARG A 3 6.66 6.64 5.37
N ALA A 4 6.13 5.47 5.02
CA ALA A 4 5.49 5.24 3.73
C ALA A 4 4.07 4.76 3.94
N ILE A 5 3.21 5.00 2.93
CA ILE A 5 1.95 4.28 2.86
C ILE A 5 2.08 3.14 1.86
N PHE A 6 1.34 2.08 2.12
CA PHE A 6 1.17 0.98 1.17
C PHE A 6 -0.32 0.85 0.92
N PRO A 7 -0.82 1.54 -0.13
CA PRO A 7 -2.26 1.59 -0.39
C PRO A 7 -2.73 0.42 -1.25
N GLY A 8 -3.94 -0.02 -1.02
CA GLY A 8 -4.55 -1.06 -1.82
C GLY A 8 -5.94 -1.40 -1.35
N THR A 9 -6.61 -2.31 -2.05
CA THR A 9 -7.91 -2.83 -1.66
C THR A 9 -7.77 -3.96 -0.65
N PHE A 10 -6.75 -4.82 -0.84
CA PHE A 10 -6.42 -5.94 0.04
C PHE A 10 -7.61 -6.86 0.30
N ASP A 11 -8.09 -7.48 -0.76
CA ASP A 11 -9.32 -8.29 -0.74
C ASP A 11 -9.07 -9.71 -1.26
N PRO A 12 -8.30 -10.54 -0.55
CA PRO A 12 -7.66 -10.30 0.75
C PRO A 12 -6.21 -9.81 0.63
N PHE A 13 -5.60 -9.54 1.77
CA PHE A 13 -4.18 -9.31 1.89
C PHE A 13 -3.45 -10.65 1.71
N THR A 14 -2.52 -10.74 0.77
CA THR A 14 -1.90 -11.99 0.36
C THR A 14 -0.43 -12.07 0.77
N ILE A 15 0.17 -13.25 0.54
CA ILE A 15 1.61 -13.45 0.73
C ILE A 15 2.42 -12.49 -0.16
N GLY A 16 1.92 -12.20 -1.37
CA GLY A 16 2.56 -11.22 -2.25
C GLY A 16 2.62 -9.85 -1.61
N HIS A 17 1.53 -9.42 -0.97
CA HIS A 17 1.49 -8.15 -0.25
C HIS A 17 2.46 -8.16 0.93
N SER A 18 2.48 -9.23 1.73
CA SER A 18 3.36 -9.30 2.88
C SER A 18 4.84 -9.33 2.47
N SER A 19 5.16 -9.92 1.33
CA SER A 19 6.51 -9.91 0.78
C SER A 19 6.98 -8.49 0.47
N VAL A 20 6.11 -7.68 -0.15
CA VAL A 20 6.41 -6.28 -0.44
C VAL A 20 6.66 -5.53 0.87
N VAL A 21 5.82 -5.72 1.87
CA VAL A 21 5.97 -5.07 3.18
C VAL A 21 7.29 -5.45 3.85
N SER A 22 7.62 -6.74 3.88
CA SER A 22 8.86 -7.22 4.51
C SER A 22 10.10 -6.59 3.86
N ARG A 23 10.11 -6.53 2.53
CA ARG A 23 11.25 -5.95 1.81
C ARG A 23 11.33 -4.45 2.01
N ALA A 24 10.18 -3.77 2.03
CA ALA A 24 10.13 -2.33 2.25
C ALA A 24 10.63 -1.97 3.66
N LEU A 25 10.35 -2.79 4.66
CA LEU A 25 10.80 -2.54 6.03
C LEU A 25 12.33 -2.58 6.18
N THR A 26 13.06 -3.06 5.19
CA THR A 26 14.53 -3.02 5.24
C THR A 26 15.09 -1.61 5.05
N PHE A 27 14.30 -0.69 4.49
CA PHE A 27 14.74 0.69 4.27
C PHE A 27 13.69 1.75 4.68
N ILE A 28 12.50 1.31 5.11
CA ILE A 28 11.42 2.19 5.60
C ILE A 28 11.26 1.93 7.09
N ASP A 29 11.13 2.99 7.88
CA ASP A 29 11.01 2.88 9.32
C ASP A 29 9.60 2.49 9.77
N GLU A 30 8.58 3.00 9.08
CA GLU A 30 7.19 2.75 9.44
C GLU A 30 6.32 2.71 8.18
N ILE A 31 5.43 1.74 8.09
CA ILE A 31 4.51 1.60 6.96
C ILE A 31 3.07 1.68 7.45
N VAL A 32 2.30 2.57 6.84
CA VAL A 32 0.86 2.63 7.04
C VAL A 32 0.22 1.87 5.88
N ILE A 33 -0.35 0.71 6.19
CA ILE A 33 -1.10 -0.06 5.19
C ILE A 33 -2.47 0.59 5.08
N GLY A 34 -2.72 1.21 3.94
CA GLY A 34 -3.94 1.97 3.70
C GLY A 34 -4.94 1.17 2.88
N ILE A 35 -6.10 0.87 3.46
CA ILE A 35 -7.15 0.16 2.75
C ILE A 35 -8.08 1.20 2.13
N GLY A 36 -8.04 1.31 0.80
CA GLY A 36 -8.88 2.26 0.08
C GLY A 36 -10.32 1.81 0.07
N ILE A 37 -11.23 2.71 0.44
CA ILE A 37 -12.66 2.47 0.39
C ILE A 37 -13.17 2.98 -0.94
N ASN A 38 -13.78 2.10 -1.74
CA ASN A 38 -14.40 2.47 -2.99
C ASN A 38 -15.80 1.86 -3.02
N GLU A 39 -16.81 2.70 -2.83
CA GLU A 39 -18.20 2.29 -2.77
C GLU A 39 -18.70 1.66 -4.06
N ASN A 40 -18.07 1.97 -5.19
CA ASN A 40 -18.44 1.42 -6.49
C ASN A 40 -17.79 0.08 -6.79
N LYS A 41 -16.95 -0.41 -5.90
CA LYS A 41 -16.21 -1.65 -6.10
C LYS A 41 -16.80 -2.76 -5.23
N ASN A 42 -17.15 -3.87 -5.87
CA ASN A 42 -17.59 -5.07 -5.15
C ASN A 42 -16.38 -5.81 -4.61
N THR A 43 -16.34 -6.03 -3.31
CA THR A 43 -15.27 -6.76 -2.66
C THR A 43 -15.75 -8.11 -2.15
N TYR A 44 -14.86 -9.08 -2.04
CA TYR A 44 -15.17 -10.39 -1.46
C TYR A 44 -15.41 -10.29 0.04
N PHE A 45 -14.58 -9.49 0.71
CA PHE A 45 -14.65 -9.35 2.16
C PHE A 45 -15.07 -7.93 2.52
N PRO A 46 -15.92 -7.78 3.55
CA PRO A 46 -16.27 -6.43 4.03
C PRO A 46 -15.03 -5.75 4.61
N LEU A 47 -15.08 -4.43 4.69
CA LEU A 47 -13.96 -3.62 5.14
C LEU A 47 -13.43 -4.06 6.51
N GLU A 48 -14.32 -4.26 7.48
CA GLU A 48 -13.92 -4.64 8.83
C GLU A 48 -13.12 -5.95 8.83
N LYS A 49 -13.50 -6.89 7.97
CA LYS A 49 -12.80 -8.16 7.85
C LYS A 49 -11.41 -7.98 7.28
N ARG A 50 -11.28 -7.17 6.24
CA ARG A 50 -9.99 -6.89 5.61
C ARG A 50 -9.06 -6.19 6.59
N GLU A 51 -9.56 -5.20 7.31
CA GLU A 51 -8.78 -4.50 8.34
C GLU A 51 -8.31 -5.47 9.41
N GLN A 52 -9.22 -6.29 9.93
CA GLN A 52 -8.91 -7.20 11.02
C GLN A 52 -7.88 -8.25 10.62
N MET A 53 -7.99 -8.79 9.40
CA MET A 53 -7.04 -9.78 8.91
C MET A 53 -5.62 -9.21 8.87
N ILE A 54 -5.46 -7.98 8.40
CA ILE A 54 -4.15 -7.34 8.31
C ILE A 54 -3.61 -7.01 9.71
N ARG A 55 -4.47 -6.48 10.59
CA ARG A 55 -4.08 -6.17 11.97
C ARG A 55 -3.64 -7.43 12.72
N ASP A 56 -4.36 -8.52 12.54
CA ASP A 56 -4.01 -9.79 13.19
C ASP A 56 -2.65 -10.31 12.69
N TYR A 57 -2.41 -10.18 11.39
CA TYR A 57 -1.15 -10.62 10.80
C TYR A 57 0.04 -9.85 11.36
N TYR A 58 -0.13 -8.55 11.58
CA TYR A 58 0.94 -7.66 12.04
C TYR A 58 0.83 -7.26 13.52
N ARG A 59 0.07 -8.02 14.31
CA ARG A 59 -0.16 -7.66 15.73
C ARG A 59 1.11 -7.52 16.57
N ASN A 60 2.18 -8.19 16.17
CA ASN A 60 3.46 -8.14 16.87
C ASN A 60 4.50 -7.26 16.17
N GLU A 61 4.06 -6.47 15.19
CA GLU A 61 4.96 -5.59 14.43
C GLU A 61 4.58 -4.13 14.63
N PRO A 62 5.26 -3.43 15.58
CA PRO A 62 4.90 -2.04 15.89
C PRO A 62 5.18 -1.04 14.76
N ARG A 63 5.97 -1.42 13.75
CA ARG A 63 6.28 -0.54 12.61
C ARG A 63 5.16 -0.50 11.58
N ILE A 64 4.12 -1.32 11.73
CA ILE A 64 3.00 -1.39 10.80
C ILE A 64 1.75 -0.81 11.46
N ILE A 65 1.13 0.14 10.75
CA ILE A 65 -0.15 0.73 11.14
C ILE A 65 -1.15 0.36 10.05
N VAL A 66 -2.36 -0.02 10.41
CA VAL A 66 -3.42 -0.38 9.45
C VAL A 66 -4.54 0.65 9.57
N GLN A 67 -4.91 1.27 8.46
CA GLN A 67 -5.93 2.31 8.46
C GLN A 67 -6.67 2.30 7.12
N SER A 68 -7.99 2.50 7.16
CA SER A 68 -8.77 2.69 5.94
C SER A 68 -8.86 4.18 5.59
N TYR A 69 -9.13 4.49 4.32
CA TYR A 69 -9.31 5.85 3.88
C TYR A 69 -10.27 5.90 2.69
N ASP A 70 -10.95 7.02 2.54
CA ASP A 70 -11.92 7.24 1.45
C ASP A 70 -11.60 8.47 0.60
N CYS A 71 -10.51 9.14 0.87
CA CYS A 71 -10.02 10.28 0.10
C CYS A 71 -9.06 9.82 -1.00
N LEU A 72 -8.51 10.78 -1.75
CA LEU A 72 -7.43 10.48 -2.70
C LEU A 72 -6.22 9.90 -1.96
N THR A 73 -5.56 8.94 -2.59
CA THR A 73 -4.40 8.28 -1.98
C THR A 73 -3.32 9.28 -1.57
N ILE A 74 -3.08 10.31 -2.40
CA ILE A 74 -2.08 11.31 -2.09
C ILE A 74 -2.47 12.16 -0.87
N ASP A 75 -3.76 12.43 -0.71
CA ASP A 75 -4.26 13.14 0.47
C ASP A 75 -4.13 12.29 1.71
N PHE A 76 -4.37 11.00 1.60
CA PHE A 76 -4.16 10.07 2.69
C PHE A 76 -2.70 10.05 3.13
N ALA A 77 -1.77 10.03 2.18
CA ALA A 77 -0.34 10.07 2.49
C ALA A 77 0.00 11.32 3.31
N ARG A 78 -0.56 12.46 2.95
CA ARG A 78 -0.36 13.70 3.71
C ARG A 78 -0.97 13.63 5.10
N GLN A 79 -2.17 13.07 5.22
CA GLN A 79 -2.86 12.96 6.51
C GLN A 79 -2.06 12.15 7.52
N VAL A 80 -1.39 11.10 7.07
CA VAL A 80 -0.59 10.25 7.96
C VAL A 80 0.88 10.66 8.00
N ASP A 81 1.20 11.78 7.36
CA ASP A 81 2.55 12.34 7.37
C ASP A 81 3.58 11.41 6.73
N ALA A 82 3.18 10.74 5.65
CA ALA A 82 4.06 9.86 4.89
C ALA A 82 4.73 10.64 3.76
N SER A 83 6.01 10.37 3.55
CA SER A 83 6.78 10.99 2.48
C SER A 83 6.96 10.09 1.26
N LEU A 84 6.52 8.83 1.36
CA LEU A 84 6.73 7.82 0.33
C LEU A 84 5.46 6.99 0.15
N ILE A 85 5.28 6.49 -1.08
CA ILE A 85 4.22 5.52 -1.41
C ILE A 85 4.89 4.26 -1.92
N ILE A 86 4.53 3.11 -1.37
CA ILE A 86 5.02 1.80 -1.82
C ILE A 86 3.96 1.16 -2.71
N ARG A 87 4.39 0.66 -3.85
CA ARG A 87 3.50 -0.09 -4.76
C ARG A 87 4.21 -1.36 -5.22
N GLY A 88 3.46 -2.45 -5.30
CA GLY A 88 3.96 -3.70 -5.88
C GLY A 88 3.61 -3.75 -7.36
N ILE A 89 4.53 -4.22 -8.20
CA ILE A 89 4.29 -4.39 -9.64
C ILE A 89 4.65 -5.81 -10.07
N ARG A 90 3.92 -6.32 -11.07
CA ARG A 90 4.12 -7.66 -11.62
C ARG A 90 4.46 -7.64 -13.10
N THR A 91 3.92 -6.69 -13.84
CA THR A 91 3.98 -6.68 -15.30
C THR A 91 4.43 -5.32 -15.82
N VAL A 92 4.82 -5.28 -17.10
CA VAL A 92 5.16 -4.02 -17.78
C VAL A 92 3.95 -3.08 -17.79
N LYS A 93 2.75 -3.63 -17.96
CA LYS A 93 1.53 -2.83 -17.95
C LYS A 93 1.29 -2.19 -16.59
N ASP A 94 1.53 -2.93 -15.51
CA ASP A 94 1.45 -2.38 -14.15
C ASP A 94 2.44 -1.23 -13.99
N PHE A 95 3.68 -1.43 -14.47
CA PHE A 95 4.73 -0.41 -14.39
C PHE A 95 4.31 0.88 -15.11
N GLU A 96 3.80 0.77 -16.33
CA GLU A 96 3.40 1.94 -17.10
C GLU A 96 2.30 2.75 -16.40
N TYR A 97 1.32 2.04 -15.84
CA TYR A 97 0.23 2.66 -15.09
C TYR A 97 0.76 3.38 -13.85
N GLU A 98 1.57 2.70 -13.05
CA GLU A 98 2.12 3.27 -11.82
C GLU A 98 3.07 4.43 -12.09
N GLU A 99 3.86 4.36 -13.16
CA GLU A 99 4.78 5.42 -13.53
C GLU A 99 4.04 6.74 -13.79
N THR A 100 2.93 6.67 -14.52
CA THR A 100 2.13 7.85 -14.82
C THR A 100 1.60 8.50 -13.55
N ILE A 101 1.02 7.70 -12.65
CA ILE A 101 0.46 8.20 -11.40
C ILE A 101 1.56 8.73 -10.49
N ALA A 102 2.68 8.03 -10.40
CA ALA A 102 3.81 8.44 -9.58
C ALA A 102 4.37 9.79 -10.01
N ASP A 103 4.49 10.01 -11.32
CA ASP A 103 5.00 11.25 -11.86
C ASP A 103 4.08 12.42 -11.51
N ILE A 104 2.77 12.23 -11.66
CA ILE A 104 1.79 13.25 -11.31
C ILE A 104 1.85 13.56 -9.82
N ASN A 105 1.87 12.55 -8.96
CA ASN A 105 1.91 12.73 -7.51
C ASN A 105 3.15 13.49 -7.08
N ARG A 106 4.31 13.13 -7.63
CA ARG A 106 5.57 13.79 -7.31
C ARG A 106 5.53 15.27 -7.72
N LYS A 107 5.03 15.57 -8.90
CA LYS A 107 4.95 16.96 -9.38
C LYS A 107 4.01 17.81 -8.55
N LEU A 108 2.91 17.21 -8.08
CA LEU A 108 1.92 17.95 -7.30
C LEU A 108 2.31 18.11 -5.82
N THR A 109 3.01 17.16 -5.24
CA THR A 109 3.19 17.09 -3.80
C THR A 109 4.62 16.86 -3.33
N GLY A 110 5.50 16.41 -4.22
CA GLY A 110 6.86 16.00 -3.85
C GLY A 110 6.95 14.60 -3.25
N ILE A 111 5.83 13.87 -3.12
CA ILE A 111 5.84 12.52 -2.57
C ILE A 111 6.30 11.53 -3.65
N GLU A 112 7.32 10.74 -3.32
CA GLU A 112 7.89 9.74 -4.22
C GLU A 112 7.15 8.41 -4.10
N THR A 113 7.07 7.68 -5.22
CA THR A 113 6.55 6.31 -5.24
C THR A 113 7.71 5.35 -5.46
N ILE A 114 7.78 4.32 -4.63
CA ILE A 114 8.78 3.26 -4.76
C ILE A 114 8.06 2.02 -5.26
N LEU A 115 8.56 1.48 -6.38
CA LEU A 115 7.99 0.27 -6.99
C LEU A 115 8.84 -0.92 -6.60
N LEU A 116 8.20 -1.95 -6.06
CA LEU A 116 8.86 -3.21 -5.73
C LEU A 116 8.25 -4.32 -6.56
N PHE A 117 9.08 -5.18 -7.11
CA PHE A 117 8.59 -6.31 -7.90
C PHE A 117 8.00 -7.36 -6.98
N THR A 118 6.80 -7.85 -7.31
CA THR A 118 6.23 -8.98 -6.61
C THR A 118 6.83 -10.26 -7.19
N GLU A 119 7.02 -11.26 -6.33
CA GLU A 119 7.58 -12.53 -6.78
C GLU A 119 6.52 -13.35 -7.50
N PRO A 120 6.81 -13.90 -8.70
CA PRO A 120 5.81 -14.59 -9.51
C PRO A 120 5.11 -15.75 -8.78
N GLU A 121 5.82 -16.50 -7.97
CA GLU A 121 5.28 -17.63 -7.22
C GLU A 121 4.31 -17.22 -6.13
N LEU A 122 4.31 -15.95 -5.74
CA LEU A 122 3.43 -15.41 -4.71
C LEU A 122 2.22 -14.69 -5.28
N THR A 123 2.15 -14.54 -6.59
CA THR A 123 1.08 -13.78 -7.26
C THR A 123 0.09 -14.64 -7.99
N CYS A 124 0.30 -15.94 -8.03
CA CYS A 124 -0.57 -16.88 -8.71
C CYS A 124 -1.80 -17.23 -7.90
#